data_2bd7e935516c94be499952fec70435f3
#
_entry.id   2bd7e935516c94be499952fec70435f3
#
_cell.length_a   1.000
_cell.length_b   1.000
_cell.length_c   1.000
_cell.angle_alpha   90.00
_cell.angle_beta   90.00
_cell.angle_gamma   90.00
#
_symmetry.space_group_name_H-M   'P 1'
#
loop_
_entity.id
_entity.type
_entity.pdbx_description
1 polymer ?
#
loop_
_entity_poly.entity_id
_entity_poly.type
_entity_poly.pdbx_seq_one_letter_code
_entity_poly.pdbx_strand_id
1 'polypeptide(L)'
;REDGERMSRLLASGHPVWVDLSIPNNIGGPIKSANVIGEIKGSEKPDEFVILGAHLDSWELGTGALDNGCNAALVIDALRAVKASGLKPRRSIRFILFSGEEEGLLGSRAYARTHRFELDKAAGVIIYDSGTGKTTGFSDGGRKDVLDTAKRLVAPLQQFGLTDMKTDMESGTDHFDFMLEGVPTFVADQDEANYMENYHAVSDTYDKVDFVQLKKNVAEAAEFSFALANLPEKIGPRFTRAQIEQSLQETHNEDLLKSSGLWDAWQSGRLGREK
;
A
#
# COMPACT_ATOMS: atom_id res chain seq x y z
N ARG A 1 -19.74 -12.25 -4.81
CA ARG A 1 -20.29 -11.13 -5.59
C ARG A 1 -21.58 -11.56 -6.30
N GLU A 2 -21.55 -12.57 -7.15
CA GLU A 2 -22.70 -13.01 -7.96
C GLU A 2 -23.94 -13.35 -7.15
N ASP A 3 -23.78 -14.07 -6.04
CA ASP A 3 -24.90 -14.41 -5.13
C ASP A 3 -25.49 -13.15 -4.48
N GLY A 4 -24.66 -12.20 -4.06
CA GLY A 4 -25.11 -10.92 -3.51
C GLY A 4 -25.91 -10.11 -4.54
N GLU A 5 -25.41 -10.01 -5.76
CA GLU A 5 -26.10 -9.34 -6.87
C GLU A 5 -27.45 -10.03 -7.22
N ARG A 6 -27.45 -11.37 -7.19
CA ARG A 6 -28.68 -12.14 -7.41
C ARG A 6 -29.71 -11.87 -6.31
N MET A 7 -29.29 -11.89 -5.05
CA MET A 7 -30.16 -11.56 -3.90
C MET A 7 -30.70 -10.14 -4.02
N SER A 8 -29.87 -9.17 -4.38
CA SER A 8 -30.29 -7.78 -4.58
C SER A 8 -31.35 -7.65 -5.67
N ARG A 9 -31.17 -8.33 -6.82
CA ARG A 9 -32.17 -8.33 -7.89
C ARG A 9 -33.49 -8.96 -7.48
N LEU A 10 -33.46 -10.05 -6.71
CA LEU A 10 -34.66 -10.69 -6.21
C LEU A 10 -35.42 -9.76 -5.24
N LEU A 11 -34.71 -9.13 -4.31
CA LEU A 11 -35.31 -8.16 -3.37
C LEU A 11 -35.90 -6.96 -4.11
N ALA A 12 -35.20 -6.42 -5.10
CA ALA A 12 -35.68 -5.31 -5.92
C ALA A 12 -36.95 -5.66 -6.73
N SER A 13 -37.14 -6.94 -7.07
CA SER A 13 -38.35 -7.44 -7.73
C SER A 13 -39.50 -7.82 -6.77
N GLY A 14 -39.33 -7.52 -5.47
CA GLY A 14 -40.36 -7.77 -4.46
C GLY A 14 -40.40 -9.21 -3.94
N HIS A 15 -39.38 -10.04 -4.25
CA HIS A 15 -39.31 -11.40 -3.74
C HIS A 15 -38.53 -11.41 -2.42
N PRO A 16 -39.05 -12.07 -1.34
CA PRO A 16 -38.27 -12.24 -0.13
C PRO A 16 -37.10 -13.19 -0.36
N VAL A 17 -35.95 -12.86 0.22
CA VAL A 17 -34.73 -13.69 0.17
C VAL A 17 -34.42 -14.15 1.59
N TRP A 18 -34.25 -15.45 1.77
CA TRP A 18 -33.84 -16.08 3.03
C TRP A 18 -32.45 -16.69 2.82
N VAL A 19 -31.56 -16.45 3.76
CA VAL A 19 -30.20 -17.01 3.75
C VAL A 19 -30.03 -17.81 5.04
N ASP A 20 -29.60 -19.05 4.90
CA ASP A 20 -29.10 -19.86 6.02
C ASP A 20 -27.57 -19.89 5.92
N LEU A 21 -26.89 -19.33 6.92
CA LEU A 21 -25.45 -19.19 6.95
C LEU A 21 -24.86 -20.02 8.09
N SER A 22 -24.04 -20.99 7.75
CA SER A 22 -23.27 -21.79 8.71
C SER A 22 -21.78 -21.60 8.44
N ILE A 23 -21.06 -21.01 9.40
CA ILE A 23 -19.61 -20.74 9.29
C ILE A 23 -18.91 -21.45 10.46
N PRO A 24 -18.55 -22.73 10.31
CA PRO A 24 -17.87 -23.50 11.36
C PRO A 24 -16.38 -23.11 11.41
N ASN A 25 -16.07 -21.99 12.05
CA ASN A 25 -14.71 -21.53 12.25
C ASN A 25 -14.04 -22.26 13.42
N ASN A 26 -12.79 -22.66 13.23
CA ASN A 26 -11.94 -23.13 14.30
C ASN A 26 -10.87 -22.07 14.59
N ILE A 27 -11.05 -21.32 15.67
CA ILE A 27 -10.13 -20.25 16.04
C ILE A 27 -8.98 -20.85 16.83
N GLY A 28 -7.78 -20.86 16.22
CA GLY A 28 -6.53 -21.27 16.87
C GLY A 28 -5.98 -20.20 17.82
N GLY A 29 -4.86 -20.51 18.46
CA GLY A 29 -4.10 -19.54 19.24
C GLY A 29 -3.25 -18.60 18.36
N PRO A 30 -2.58 -17.59 18.95
CA PRO A 30 -1.70 -16.67 18.22
C PRO A 30 -0.58 -17.41 17.50
N ILE A 31 -0.34 -17.05 16.25
CA ILE A 31 0.80 -17.51 15.46
C ILE A 31 1.80 -16.38 15.28
N LYS A 32 3.08 -16.73 15.06
CA LYS A 32 4.11 -15.75 14.72
C LYS A 32 4.21 -15.65 13.20
N SER A 33 4.18 -14.43 12.69
CA SER A 33 4.50 -14.10 11.31
C SER A 33 5.66 -13.11 11.25
N ALA A 34 6.14 -12.79 10.05
CA ALA A 34 7.23 -11.86 9.84
C ALA A 34 7.09 -11.14 8.49
N ASN A 35 7.43 -9.86 8.48
CA ASN A 35 7.67 -9.13 7.24
C ASN A 35 9.01 -9.58 6.62
N VAL A 36 9.11 -9.54 5.31
CA VAL A 36 10.37 -9.82 4.60
C VAL A 36 10.95 -8.50 4.09
N ILE A 37 12.23 -8.24 4.39
CA ILE A 37 12.88 -6.97 4.05
C ILE A 37 14.15 -7.23 3.25
N GLY A 38 14.21 -6.65 2.04
CA GLY A 38 15.43 -6.49 1.28
C GLY A 38 15.88 -5.02 1.28
N GLU A 39 17.18 -4.75 1.31
CA GLU A 39 17.67 -3.37 1.31
C GLU A 39 18.80 -3.16 0.33
N ILE A 40 18.75 -2.07 -0.42
CA ILE A 40 19.90 -1.51 -1.16
C ILE A 40 20.39 -0.29 -0.39
N LYS A 41 21.60 -0.36 0.13
CA LYS A 41 22.22 0.73 0.91
C LYS A 41 22.46 1.97 0.06
N GLY A 42 22.11 3.12 0.61
CA GLY A 42 22.42 4.43 0.06
C GLY A 42 23.91 4.74 0.06
N SER A 43 24.35 5.49 -0.96
CA SER A 43 25.75 5.86 -1.13
C SER A 43 26.16 7.13 -0.40
N GLU A 44 25.22 8.04 -0.11
CA GLU A 44 25.50 9.34 0.51
C GLU A 44 24.80 9.49 1.88
N LYS A 45 23.55 9.07 1.96
CA LYS A 45 22.69 9.16 3.16
C LYS A 45 22.14 7.76 3.53
N PRO A 46 23.00 6.78 3.87
CA PRO A 46 22.60 5.38 4.05
C PRO A 46 21.60 5.15 5.20
N ASP A 47 21.51 6.08 6.14
CA ASP A 47 20.57 6.02 7.27
C ASP A 47 19.18 6.58 6.92
N GLU A 48 19.08 7.42 5.89
CA GLU A 48 17.78 7.85 5.35
C GLU A 48 17.30 6.80 4.34
N PHE A 49 15.99 6.59 4.26
CA PHE A 49 15.45 5.50 3.42
C PHE A 49 14.11 5.83 2.77
N VAL A 50 13.86 5.17 1.66
CA VAL A 50 12.56 5.05 1.00
C VAL A 50 12.09 3.61 1.19
N ILE A 51 10.79 3.39 1.35
CA ILE A 51 10.17 2.06 1.34
C ILE A 51 9.41 1.89 0.03
N LEU A 52 9.59 0.74 -0.62
CA LEU A 52 8.71 0.20 -1.64
C LEU A 52 8.14 -1.11 -1.10
N GLY A 53 6.81 -1.23 -1.01
CA GLY A 53 6.17 -2.36 -0.37
C GLY A 53 4.90 -2.85 -1.05
N ALA A 54 4.55 -4.07 -0.69
CA ALA A 54 3.29 -4.75 -0.98
C ALA A 54 3.04 -5.79 0.11
N HIS A 55 1.80 -6.23 0.32
CA HIS A 55 1.58 -7.33 1.25
C HIS A 55 1.85 -8.70 0.62
N LEU A 56 2.10 -9.69 1.46
CA LEU A 56 2.51 -11.04 1.08
C LEU A 56 1.42 -12.08 1.31
N ASP A 57 0.54 -11.83 2.25
CA ASP A 57 -0.60 -12.66 2.57
C ASP A 57 -1.75 -12.48 1.56
N SER A 58 -2.74 -13.34 1.62
CA SER A 58 -3.93 -13.32 0.77
C SER A 58 -5.04 -14.14 1.38
N TRP A 59 -6.27 -13.92 0.94
CA TRP A 59 -7.41 -14.75 1.34
C TRP A 59 -7.35 -16.14 0.74
N GLU A 60 -7.72 -17.13 1.57
CA GLU A 60 -7.82 -18.52 1.16
C GLU A 60 -8.97 -18.76 0.18
N LEU A 61 -8.87 -19.89 -0.49
CA LEU A 61 -9.56 -20.50 -1.60
C LEU A 61 -9.05 -20.04 -2.96
N GLY A 62 -8.69 -18.78 -3.18
CA GLY A 62 -7.82 -18.34 -4.27
C GLY A 62 -6.34 -18.64 -3.99
N THR A 63 -5.47 -18.23 -4.89
CA THR A 63 -4.00 -18.30 -4.69
C THR A 63 -3.39 -16.95 -4.39
N GLY A 64 -4.21 -15.87 -4.30
CA GLY A 64 -3.77 -14.52 -4.05
C GLY A 64 -2.83 -13.98 -5.13
N ALA A 65 -3.07 -14.35 -6.39
CA ALA A 65 -2.14 -13.98 -7.47
C ALA A 65 -2.24 -12.51 -7.87
N LEU A 66 -3.46 -11.93 -7.84
CA LEU A 66 -3.69 -10.50 -8.06
C LEU A 66 -3.64 -9.72 -6.74
N ASP A 67 -4.15 -10.31 -5.67
CA ASP A 67 -4.24 -9.73 -4.34
C ASP A 67 -3.48 -10.60 -3.31
N ASN A 68 -2.18 -10.36 -3.09
CA ASN A 68 -1.33 -9.33 -3.69
C ASN A 68 -0.02 -9.94 -4.24
N GLY A 69 -0.03 -11.21 -4.64
CA GLY A 69 1.15 -11.95 -5.12
C GLY A 69 1.88 -11.27 -6.28
N CYS A 70 1.14 -10.65 -7.22
CA CYS A 70 1.74 -9.93 -8.35
C CYS A 70 2.54 -8.71 -7.89
N ASN A 71 2.04 -7.94 -6.92
CA ASN A 71 2.76 -6.78 -6.41
C ASN A 71 3.85 -7.17 -5.41
N ALA A 72 3.71 -8.26 -4.67
CA ALA A 72 4.83 -8.86 -3.94
C ALA A 72 5.99 -9.22 -4.90
N ALA A 73 5.67 -9.84 -6.04
CA ALA A 73 6.65 -10.13 -7.09
C ALA A 73 7.22 -8.84 -7.72
N LEU A 74 6.40 -7.81 -7.91
CA LEU A 74 6.83 -6.48 -8.37
C LEU A 74 7.90 -5.89 -7.44
N VAL A 75 7.68 -5.91 -6.14
CA VAL A 75 8.63 -5.39 -5.15
C VAL A 75 9.97 -6.13 -5.20
N ILE A 76 9.93 -7.46 -5.32
CA ILE A 76 11.14 -8.28 -5.46
C ILE A 76 11.87 -7.97 -6.76
N ASP A 77 11.15 -7.87 -7.88
CA ASP A 77 11.76 -7.62 -9.19
C ASP A 77 12.24 -6.17 -9.34
N ALA A 78 11.60 -5.20 -8.70
CA ALA A 78 12.10 -3.83 -8.60
C ALA A 78 13.45 -3.76 -7.86
N LEU A 79 13.61 -4.49 -6.75
CA LEU A 79 14.89 -4.64 -6.06
C LEU A 79 15.95 -5.21 -7.02
N ARG A 80 15.62 -6.30 -7.73
CA ARG A 80 16.51 -6.92 -8.70
C ARG A 80 16.88 -5.95 -9.82
N ALA A 81 15.94 -5.19 -10.36
CA ALA A 81 16.14 -4.22 -11.43
C ALA A 81 17.08 -3.08 -10.99
N VAL A 82 16.82 -2.47 -9.83
CA VAL A 82 17.69 -1.43 -9.27
C VAL A 82 19.11 -1.98 -9.04
N LYS A 83 19.24 -3.17 -8.46
CA LYS A 83 20.53 -3.80 -8.23
C LYS A 83 21.27 -4.12 -9.54
N ALA A 84 20.55 -4.64 -10.55
CA ALA A 84 21.12 -5.01 -11.84
C ALA A 84 21.56 -3.80 -12.68
N SER A 85 20.93 -2.63 -12.49
CA SER A 85 21.33 -1.39 -13.17
C SER A 85 22.74 -0.91 -12.80
N GLY A 86 23.26 -1.34 -11.65
CA GLY A 86 24.53 -0.86 -11.09
C GLY A 86 24.48 0.56 -10.53
N LEU A 87 23.35 1.24 -10.63
CA LEU A 87 23.16 2.57 -10.07
C LEU A 87 23.10 2.48 -8.54
N LYS A 88 23.64 3.50 -7.89
CA LYS A 88 23.64 3.60 -6.43
C LYS A 88 22.68 4.70 -6.00
N PRO A 89 21.63 4.39 -5.25
CA PRO A 89 20.74 5.42 -4.74
C PRO A 89 21.50 6.29 -3.70
N ARG A 90 21.11 7.54 -3.56
CA ARG A 90 21.64 8.44 -2.52
C ARG A 90 21.24 7.96 -1.11
N ARG A 91 19.93 7.63 -0.93
CA ARG A 91 19.36 7.04 0.29
C ARG A 91 19.19 5.55 0.12
N SER A 92 19.11 4.82 1.21
CA SER A 92 18.74 3.40 1.17
C SER A 92 17.33 3.22 0.60
N ILE A 93 17.10 2.09 -0.09
CA ILE A 93 15.75 1.68 -0.49
C ILE A 93 15.47 0.35 0.20
N ARG A 94 14.42 0.32 1.01
CA ARG A 94 13.90 -0.88 1.65
C ARG A 94 12.74 -1.43 0.84
N PHE A 95 12.84 -2.67 0.43
CA PHE A 95 11.82 -3.42 -0.28
C PHE A 95 11.17 -4.33 0.74
N ILE A 96 9.89 -4.10 1.06
CA ILE A 96 9.23 -4.78 2.17
C ILE A 96 8.00 -5.52 1.67
N LEU A 97 7.91 -6.81 2.05
CA LEU A 97 6.70 -7.59 1.93
C LEU A 97 6.06 -7.69 3.31
N PHE A 98 4.88 -7.12 3.46
CA PHE A 98 4.15 -7.09 4.72
C PHE A 98 3.30 -8.34 4.89
N SER A 99 3.15 -8.84 6.12
CA SER A 99 2.31 -9.99 6.45
C SER A 99 1.10 -9.56 7.24
N GLY A 100 -0.06 -10.15 6.95
CA GLY A 100 -1.28 -9.90 7.71
C GLY A 100 -1.92 -8.54 7.37
N GLU A 101 -1.83 -8.13 6.13
CA GLU A 101 -2.54 -6.98 5.61
C GLU A 101 -4.04 -7.25 5.67
N GLU A 102 -4.46 -8.39 5.15
CA GLU A 102 -5.84 -8.87 5.03
C GLU A 102 -6.55 -9.04 6.39
N GLU A 103 -5.81 -9.26 7.45
CA GLU A 103 -6.31 -9.32 8.83
C GLU A 103 -6.24 -7.96 9.55
N GLY A 104 -6.04 -6.86 8.82
CA GLY A 104 -6.08 -5.49 9.30
C GLY A 104 -4.72 -4.84 9.49
N LEU A 105 -3.86 -4.88 8.49
CA LEU A 105 -2.59 -4.16 8.40
C LEU A 105 -1.59 -4.56 9.50
N LEU A 106 -1.57 -5.84 9.90
CA LEU A 106 -0.79 -6.26 11.06
C LEU A 106 0.71 -6.07 10.87
N GLY A 107 1.22 -6.36 9.68
CA GLY A 107 2.64 -6.29 9.34
C GLY A 107 3.18 -4.86 9.25
N SER A 108 2.50 -3.99 8.53
CA SER A 108 2.87 -2.57 8.40
C SER A 108 2.76 -1.85 9.73
N ARG A 109 1.70 -2.13 10.51
CA ARG A 109 1.54 -1.59 11.87
C ARG A 109 2.65 -2.04 12.80
N ALA A 110 3.00 -3.33 12.78
CA ALA A 110 4.09 -3.85 13.59
C ALA A 110 5.42 -3.20 13.20
N TYR A 111 5.68 -3.06 11.88
CA TYR A 111 6.87 -2.40 11.37
C TYR A 111 6.92 -0.93 11.81
N ALA A 112 5.88 -0.16 11.51
CA ALA A 112 5.81 1.27 11.84
C ALA A 112 6.03 1.52 13.34
N ARG A 113 5.41 0.70 14.20
CA ARG A 113 5.56 0.80 15.66
C ARG A 113 6.97 0.43 16.11
N THR A 114 7.53 -0.67 15.62
CA THR A 114 8.85 -1.16 16.05
C THR A 114 9.97 -0.23 15.58
N HIS A 115 9.82 0.37 14.40
CA HIS A 115 10.79 1.25 13.78
C HIS A 115 10.47 2.75 13.95
N ARG A 116 9.52 3.11 14.81
CA ARG A 116 9.06 4.49 15.03
C ARG A 116 10.19 5.49 15.25
N PHE A 117 11.24 5.07 15.97
CA PHE A 117 12.40 5.90 16.29
C PHE A 117 13.24 6.30 15.05
N GLU A 118 13.13 5.58 13.95
CA GLU A 118 13.84 5.90 12.70
C GLU A 118 12.97 6.49 11.60
N LEU A 119 11.63 6.59 11.79
CA LEU A 119 10.72 7.11 10.77
C LEU A 119 10.96 8.60 10.43
N ASP A 120 11.65 9.35 11.28
CA ASP A 120 12.11 10.70 10.93
C ASP A 120 13.14 10.67 9.79
N LYS A 121 13.78 9.52 9.53
CA LYS A 121 14.73 9.30 8.43
C LYS A 121 14.04 8.77 7.16
N ALA A 122 12.76 8.37 7.25
CA ALA A 122 12.00 7.94 6.07
C ALA A 122 11.77 9.12 5.13
N ALA A 123 12.10 8.94 3.87
CA ALA A 123 11.92 9.95 2.82
C ALA A 123 10.59 9.76 2.07
N GLY A 124 9.98 8.60 2.16
CA GLY A 124 8.67 8.27 1.62
C GLY A 124 8.42 6.77 1.60
N VAL A 125 7.16 6.41 1.48
CA VAL A 125 6.68 5.02 1.39
C VAL A 125 5.82 4.89 0.13
N ILE A 126 6.09 3.88 -0.69
CA ILE A 126 5.36 3.58 -1.91
C ILE A 126 4.74 2.19 -1.75
N ILE A 127 3.44 2.06 -1.96
CA ILE A 127 2.70 0.80 -1.84
C ILE A 127 1.98 0.49 -3.15
N TYR A 128 2.03 -0.79 -3.54
CA TYR A 128 1.30 -1.37 -4.66
C TYR A 128 0.37 -2.46 -4.15
N ASP A 129 -0.95 -2.33 -4.48
CA ASP A 129 -1.98 -3.21 -3.91
C ASP A 129 -3.27 -3.29 -4.75
N SER A 130 -3.17 -3.24 -6.08
CA SER A 130 -4.37 -3.26 -6.93
C SER A 130 -4.19 -4.09 -8.20
N GLY A 131 -3.63 -5.30 -8.05
CA GLY A 131 -3.50 -6.25 -9.16
C GLY A 131 -2.48 -5.87 -10.23
N THR A 132 -2.74 -6.26 -11.48
CA THR A 132 -1.83 -6.01 -12.62
C THR A 132 -2.34 -4.98 -13.61
N GLY A 133 -3.32 -4.17 -13.24
CA GLY A 133 -3.75 -3.04 -14.05
C GLY A 133 -2.59 -2.06 -14.31
N LYS A 134 -2.72 -1.24 -15.36
CA LYS A 134 -1.74 -0.21 -15.67
C LYS A 134 -1.67 0.80 -14.53
N THR A 135 -0.48 1.12 -14.05
CA THR A 135 -0.29 2.22 -13.11
C THR A 135 -0.59 3.55 -13.82
N THR A 136 -1.60 4.26 -13.39
CA THR A 136 -2.03 5.55 -13.96
C THR A 136 -1.49 6.72 -13.17
N GLY A 137 -1.18 6.52 -11.89
CA GLY A 137 -0.70 7.55 -11.00
C GLY A 137 -0.40 7.05 -9.60
N PHE A 138 -0.37 8.00 -8.68
CA PHE A 138 -0.25 7.74 -7.24
C PHE A 138 -1.12 8.70 -6.44
N SER A 139 -1.69 8.20 -5.36
CA SER A 139 -2.34 8.99 -4.31
C SER A 139 -1.33 9.31 -3.20
N ASP A 140 -1.19 10.59 -2.84
CA ASP A 140 -0.12 11.08 -1.94
C ASP A 140 -0.49 11.15 -0.45
N GLY A 141 -1.57 10.48 -0.06
CA GLY A 141 -2.01 10.42 1.33
C GLY A 141 -2.49 11.77 1.89
N GLY A 142 -3.04 12.64 1.03
CA GLY A 142 -3.53 13.97 1.42
C GLY A 142 -2.42 15.02 1.57
N ARG A 143 -1.21 14.74 1.12
CA ARG A 143 0.00 15.55 1.33
C ARG A 143 0.24 16.58 0.21
N LYS A 144 -0.54 17.67 0.24
CA LYS A 144 -0.39 18.78 -0.74
C LYS A 144 1.03 19.35 -0.83
N ASP A 145 1.79 19.29 0.26
CA ASP A 145 3.16 19.79 0.33
C ASP A 145 4.17 18.99 -0.50
N VAL A 146 3.87 17.73 -0.84
CA VAL A 146 4.76 16.88 -1.64
C VAL A 146 4.34 16.79 -3.11
N LEU A 147 3.11 17.18 -3.46
CA LEU A 147 2.48 16.96 -4.75
C LEU A 147 3.31 17.44 -5.94
N ASP A 148 3.79 18.70 -5.91
CA ASP A 148 4.54 19.27 -7.03
C ASP A 148 5.89 18.56 -7.24
N THR A 149 6.52 18.11 -6.17
CA THR A 149 7.76 17.36 -6.26
C THR A 149 7.49 15.96 -6.79
N ALA A 150 6.46 15.28 -6.31
CA ALA A 150 6.05 13.97 -6.81
C ALA A 150 5.72 14.02 -8.31
N LYS A 151 4.96 15.02 -8.77
CA LYS A 151 4.69 15.24 -10.20
C LYS A 151 5.96 15.34 -11.05
N ARG A 152 6.97 16.06 -10.54
CA ARG A 152 8.26 16.14 -11.26
C ARG A 152 8.99 14.81 -11.31
N LEU A 153 8.94 14.01 -10.25
CA LEU A 153 9.59 12.70 -10.19
C LEU A 153 8.94 11.70 -11.15
N VAL A 154 7.61 11.71 -11.27
CA VAL A 154 6.90 10.80 -12.18
C VAL A 154 6.82 11.30 -13.63
N ALA A 155 7.22 12.54 -13.91
CA ALA A 155 7.16 13.10 -15.27
C ALA A 155 7.84 12.23 -16.36
N PRO A 156 9.01 11.59 -16.12
CA PRO A 156 9.60 10.68 -17.10
C PRO A 156 8.72 9.45 -17.39
N LEU A 157 7.87 9.04 -16.45
CA LEU A 157 6.99 7.88 -16.55
C LEU A 157 5.70 8.15 -17.36
N GLN A 158 5.42 9.42 -17.70
CA GLN A 158 4.25 9.79 -18.51
C GLN A 158 4.22 9.07 -19.86
N GLN A 159 5.37 8.77 -20.45
CA GLN A 159 5.48 7.99 -21.68
C GLN A 159 4.92 6.57 -21.55
N PHE A 160 4.83 6.02 -20.35
CA PHE A 160 4.23 4.72 -20.04
C PHE A 160 2.77 4.86 -19.59
N GLY A 161 2.29 6.11 -19.43
CA GLY A 161 0.91 6.46 -19.12
C GLY A 161 0.64 6.73 -17.65
N LEU A 162 1.68 6.87 -16.83
CA LEU A 162 1.58 7.35 -15.47
C LEU A 162 1.49 8.89 -15.51
N THR A 163 0.27 9.42 -15.50
CA THR A 163 0.01 10.85 -15.74
C THR A 163 -0.62 11.53 -14.54
N ASP A 164 -1.13 10.77 -13.59
CA ASP A 164 -1.95 11.29 -12.51
C ASP A 164 -1.21 11.28 -11.15
N MET A 165 -1.44 12.34 -10.38
CA MET A 165 -1.00 12.45 -8.99
C MET A 165 -2.14 13.06 -8.22
N LYS A 166 -2.78 12.27 -7.37
CA LYS A 166 -3.95 12.66 -6.59
C LYS A 166 -3.53 13.02 -5.17
N THR A 167 -4.22 14.03 -4.62
CA THR A 167 -4.09 14.39 -3.21
C THR A 167 -5.27 13.80 -2.45
N ASP A 168 -5.33 12.49 -2.43
CA ASP A 168 -6.36 11.75 -1.73
C ASP A 168 -5.74 11.01 -0.53
N MET A 169 -6.47 10.99 0.57
CA MET A 169 -6.11 10.21 1.74
C MET A 169 -6.86 8.89 1.66
N GLU A 170 -6.31 7.94 0.90
CA GLU A 170 -6.83 6.59 0.85
C GLU A 170 -6.52 5.83 2.15
N SER A 171 -7.26 4.79 2.37
CA SER A 171 -7.07 3.87 3.49
C SER A 171 -7.37 2.47 2.98
N GLY A 172 -6.88 1.46 3.66
CA GLY A 172 -7.19 0.07 3.30
C GLY A 172 -6.00 -0.69 2.73
N THR A 173 -4.78 -0.12 2.78
CA THR A 173 -3.55 -0.87 2.54
C THR A 173 -2.40 -0.37 3.43
N ASP A 174 -1.27 -1.04 3.39
CA ASP A 174 -0.12 -0.91 4.30
C ASP A 174 0.47 0.50 4.46
N HIS A 175 0.24 1.42 3.50
CA HIS A 175 0.69 2.82 3.64
C HIS A 175 0.03 3.53 4.83
N PHE A 176 -1.18 3.11 5.23
CA PHE A 176 -2.00 3.80 6.22
C PHE A 176 -1.31 3.92 7.57
N ASP A 177 -0.62 2.87 8.04
CA ASP A 177 0.11 2.91 9.30
C ASP A 177 1.29 3.90 9.25
N PHE A 178 1.96 4.06 8.11
CA PHE A 178 3.03 5.06 7.93
C PHE A 178 2.45 6.48 7.81
N MET A 179 1.31 6.64 7.17
CA MET A 179 0.59 7.90 7.09
C MET A 179 0.18 8.37 8.49
N LEU A 180 -0.33 7.47 9.34
CA LEU A 180 -0.64 7.76 10.73
C LEU A 180 0.60 8.10 11.58
N GLU A 181 1.79 7.68 11.16
CA GLU A 181 3.07 8.11 11.72
C GLU A 181 3.59 9.43 11.12
N GLY A 182 2.89 9.99 10.13
CA GLY A 182 3.19 11.28 9.49
C GLY A 182 4.24 11.21 8.38
N VAL A 183 4.63 10.01 7.95
CA VAL A 183 5.56 9.83 6.83
C VAL A 183 4.84 10.12 5.52
N PRO A 184 5.46 10.79 4.52
CA PRO A 184 4.88 10.87 3.17
C PRO A 184 4.67 9.49 2.56
N THR A 185 3.46 9.24 2.05
CA THR A 185 3.08 7.95 1.46
C THR A 185 2.55 8.13 0.05
N PHE A 186 2.73 7.11 -0.78
CA PHE A 186 2.25 7.05 -2.16
C PHE A 186 1.65 5.68 -2.40
N VAL A 187 0.36 5.63 -2.76
CA VAL A 187 -0.32 4.40 -3.17
C VAL A 187 -0.45 4.41 -4.68
N ALA A 188 -0.10 3.31 -5.32
CA ALA A 188 -0.23 3.20 -6.76
C ALA A 188 -1.70 3.14 -7.17
N ASP A 189 -2.13 4.10 -7.98
CA ASP A 189 -3.41 4.04 -8.69
C ASP A 189 -3.23 3.15 -9.92
N GLN A 190 -3.90 2.02 -9.94
CA GLN A 190 -3.86 1.07 -11.05
C GLN A 190 -5.25 0.96 -11.70
N ASP A 191 -5.28 0.82 -13.03
CA ASP A 191 -6.54 0.52 -13.72
C ASP A 191 -7.15 -0.77 -13.14
N GLU A 192 -8.46 -0.80 -12.97
CA GLU A 192 -9.15 -1.95 -12.37
C GLU A 192 -8.86 -3.26 -13.10
N ALA A 193 -8.75 -3.23 -14.45
CA ALA A 193 -8.55 -4.38 -15.30
C ALA A 193 -9.49 -5.55 -14.90
N ASN A 194 -8.92 -6.65 -14.40
CA ASN A 194 -9.67 -7.79 -13.88
C ASN A 194 -9.55 -7.96 -12.36
N TYR A 195 -9.08 -6.93 -11.63
CA TYR A 195 -8.82 -7.03 -10.19
C TYR A 195 -10.11 -7.22 -9.40
N MET A 196 -11.06 -6.28 -9.53
CA MET A 196 -12.29 -6.32 -8.73
C MET A 196 -13.19 -7.54 -9.03
N GLU A 197 -13.07 -8.14 -10.20
CA GLU A 197 -13.80 -9.37 -10.55
C GLU A 197 -13.27 -10.59 -9.78
N ASN A 198 -12.00 -10.54 -9.39
CA ASN A 198 -11.30 -11.62 -8.70
C ASN A 198 -10.95 -11.28 -7.24
N TYR A 199 -11.24 -10.05 -6.79
CA TYR A 199 -10.93 -9.54 -5.47
C TYR A 199 -11.54 -10.40 -4.36
N HIS A 200 -10.70 -10.92 -3.46
CA HIS A 200 -11.06 -11.82 -2.36
C HIS A 200 -11.88 -13.06 -2.81
N ALA A 201 -11.60 -13.58 -4.00
CA ALA A 201 -12.39 -14.63 -4.61
C ALA A 201 -11.52 -15.86 -4.94
N VAL A 202 -12.18 -17.03 -5.03
CA VAL A 202 -11.52 -18.29 -5.44
C VAL A 202 -10.92 -18.22 -6.85
N SER A 203 -11.35 -17.25 -7.65
CA SER A 203 -10.86 -16.99 -9.00
C SER A 203 -9.59 -16.15 -9.05
N ASP A 204 -9.09 -15.65 -7.90
CA ASP A 204 -7.80 -14.99 -7.85
C ASP A 204 -6.66 -16.00 -7.99
N THR A 205 -6.32 -16.26 -9.24
CA THR A 205 -5.37 -17.31 -9.63
C THR A 205 -4.36 -16.79 -10.65
N TYR A 206 -3.24 -17.49 -10.76
CA TYR A 206 -2.08 -17.12 -11.58
C TYR A 206 -2.40 -16.79 -13.04
N ASP A 207 -3.39 -17.43 -13.64
CA ASP A 207 -3.83 -17.19 -15.02
C ASP A 207 -4.50 -15.81 -15.23
N LYS A 208 -4.80 -15.08 -14.16
CA LYS A 208 -5.36 -13.72 -14.20
C LYS A 208 -4.30 -12.63 -14.30
N VAL A 209 -3.03 -12.98 -14.03
CA VAL A 209 -1.91 -12.03 -14.02
C VAL A 209 -1.52 -11.61 -15.42
N ASP A 210 -1.57 -10.31 -15.71
CA ASP A 210 -0.99 -9.74 -16.94
C ASP A 210 0.52 -9.51 -16.75
N PHE A 211 1.33 -10.47 -17.18
CA PHE A 211 2.80 -10.37 -17.06
C PHE A 211 3.43 -9.28 -17.92
N VAL A 212 2.76 -8.84 -18.98
CA VAL A 212 3.28 -7.77 -19.84
C VAL A 212 3.12 -6.43 -19.12
N GLN A 213 1.94 -6.21 -18.54
CA GLN A 213 1.69 -5.00 -17.77
C GLN A 213 2.46 -5.00 -16.44
N LEU A 214 2.51 -6.13 -15.74
CA LEU A 214 3.28 -6.26 -14.48
C LEU A 214 4.75 -5.83 -14.65
N LYS A 215 5.41 -6.21 -15.77
CA LYS A 215 6.80 -5.78 -16.04
C LYS A 215 6.93 -4.28 -16.22
N LYS A 216 5.92 -3.59 -16.73
CA LYS A 216 5.92 -2.13 -16.83
C LYS A 216 5.75 -1.50 -15.45
N ASN A 217 4.81 -2.01 -14.66
CA ASN A 217 4.61 -1.57 -13.28
C ASN A 217 5.89 -1.76 -12.43
N VAL A 218 6.64 -2.86 -12.64
CA VAL A 218 7.96 -3.08 -12.02
C VAL A 218 8.94 -1.97 -12.38
N ALA A 219 9.01 -1.57 -13.65
CA ALA A 219 9.92 -0.52 -14.09
C ALA A 219 9.53 0.85 -13.50
N GLU A 220 8.24 1.13 -13.45
CA GLU A 220 7.68 2.36 -12.86
C GLU A 220 7.96 2.43 -11.36
N ALA A 221 7.72 1.34 -10.62
CA ALA A 221 8.00 1.24 -9.19
C ALA A 221 9.49 1.38 -8.87
N ALA A 222 10.35 0.73 -9.66
CA ALA A 222 11.80 0.81 -9.52
C ALA A 222 12.29 2.23 -9.78
N GLU A 223 11.81 2.88 -10.85
CA GLU A 223 12.22 4.26 -11.18
C GLU A 223 11.71 5.25 -10.12
N PHE A 224 10.43 5.21 -9.75
CA PHE A 224 9.89 6.16 -8.78
C PHE A 224 10.57 6.02 -7.42
N SER A 225 10.78 4.80 -6.92
CA SER A 225 11.49 4.57 -5.67
C SER A 225 12.95 5.05 -5.73
N PHE A 226 13.62 4.82 -6.86
CA PHE A 226 14.99 5.29 -7.09
C PHE A 226 15.05 6.82 -7.18
N ALA A 227 14.16 7.45 -7.94
CA ALA A 227 14.07 8.91 -8.07
C ALA A 227 13.83 9.59 -6.73
N LEU A 228 12.88 9.05 -5.93
CA LEU A 228 12.58 9.54 -4.59
C LEU A 228 13.79 9.42 -3.65
N ALA A 229 14.51 8.30 -3.72
CA ALA A 229 15.72 8.08 -2.94
C ALA A 229 16.89 9.02 -3.35
N ASN A 230 16.89 9.55 -4.57
CA ASN A 230 17.93 10.43 -5.09
C ASN A 230 17.67 11.94 -4.94
N LEU A 231 16.51 12.33 -4.42
CA LEU A 231 16.27 13.75 -4.13
C LEU A 231 17.39 14.34 -3.25
N PRO A 232 17.82 15.60 -3.49
CA PRO A 232 18.79 16.27 -2.60
C PRO A 232 18.30 16.29 -1.15
N GLU A 233 17.05 16.70 -0.94
CA GLU A 233 16.37 16.68 0.35
C GLU A 233 15.21 15.68 0.33
N LYS A 234 14.68 15.32 1.50
CA LYS A 234 13.48 14.50 1.59
C LYS A 234 12.31 15.22 0.93
N ILE A 235 11.38 14.47 0.35
CA ILE A 235 10.25 15.03 -0.39
C ILE A 235 9.35 15.94 0.47
N GLY A 236 9.28 15.65 1.76
CA GLY A 236 8.54 16.45 2.74
C GLY A 236 8.93 16.07 4.18
N PRO A 237 8.56 16.87 5.16
CA PRO A 237 8.78 16.57 6.57
C PRO A 237 7.85 15.44 7.04
N ARG A 238 8.23 14.76 8.10
CA ARG A 238 7.31 13.91 8.86
C ARG A 238 6.31 14.80 9.60
N PHE A 239 5.01 14.63 9.35
CA PHE A 239 3.95 15.42 10.00
C PHE A 239 3.91 15.18 11.51
N THR A 240 3.63 16.24 12.25
CA THR A 240 3.30 16.16 13.67
C THR A 240 1.94 15.50 13.87
N ARG A 241 1.67 15.01 15.08
CA ARG A 241 0.37 14.44 15.44
C ARG A 241 -0.79 15.40 15.12
N ALA A 242 -0.65 16.69 15.44
CA ALA A 242 -1.69 17.69 15.17
C ALA A 242 -1.96 17.87 13.66
N GLN A 243 -0.93 17.81 12.81
CA GLN A 243 -1.10 17.87 11.36
C GLN A 243 -1.80 16.63 10.81
N ILE A 244 -1.51 15.43 11.38
CA ILE A 244 -2.20 14.19 11.00
C ILE A 244 -3.68 14.27 11.44
N GLU A 245 -3.96 14.73 12.66
CA GLU A 245 -5.32 14.94 13.16
C GLU A 245 -6.12 15.89 12.25
N GLN A 246 -5.50 16.98 11.84
CA GLN A 246 -6.12 17.91 10.89
C GLN A 246 -6.42 17.22 9.54
N SER A 247 -5.47 16.46 8.98
CA SER A 247 -5.67 15.74 7.73
C SER A 247 -6.78 14.71 7.83
N LEU A 248 -6.85 13.94 8.93
CA LEU A 248 -7.93 12.97 9.18
C LEU A 248 -9.31 13.63 9.23
N GLN A 249 -9.41 14.84 9.84
CA GLN A 249 -10.64 15.59 9.89
C GLN A 249 -11.06 16.13 8.52
N GLU A 250 -10.12 16.75 7.80
CA GLU A 250 -10.36 17.32 6.46
C GLU A 250 -10.82 16.27 5.44
N THR A 251 -10.35 15.04 5.60
CA THR A 251 -10.65 13.92 4.68
C THR A 251 -11.71 12.95 5.20
N HIS A 252 -12.32 13.22 6.37
CA HIS A 252 -13.30 12.35 7.04
C HIS A 252 -12.79 10.93 7.39
N ASN A 253 -11.48 10.71 7.41
CA ASN A 253 -10.88 9.43 7.79
C ASN A 253 -10.95 9.12 9.29
N GLU A 254 -11.36 10.08 10.13
CA GLU A 254 -11.71 9.78 11.52
C GLU A 254 -12.85 8.76 11.63
N ASP A 255 -13.83 8.83 10.72
CA ASP A 255 -14.97 7.92 10.72
C ASP A 255 -14.54 6.49 10.35
N LEU A 256 -13.52 6.35 9.50
CA LEU A 256 -12.89 5.07 9.23
C LEU A 256 -12.22 4.49 10.47
N LEU A 257 -11.40 5.27 11.19
CA LEU A 257 -10.77 4.82 12.43
C LEU A 257 -11.79 4.40 13.48
N LYS A 258 -12.95 5.06 13.53
CA LYS A 258 -14.07 4.70 14.42
C LYS A 258 -14.73 3.40 13.98
N SER A 259 -15.05 3.27 12.69
CA SER A 259 -15.75 2.07 12.17
C SER A 259 -14.87 0.82 12.20
N SER A 260 -13.56 0.96 12.05
CA SER A 260 -12.58 -0.14 12.15
C SER A 260 -12.18 -0.48 13.60
N GLY A 261 -12.71 0.24 14.61
CA GLY A 261 -12.36 0.01 16.02
C GLY A 261 -10.96 0.47 16.41
N LEU A 262 -10.29 1.26 15.57
CA LEU A 262 -8.93 1.77 15.81
C LEU A 262 -8.91 3.12 16.54
N TRP A 263 -10.06 3.76 16.72
CA TRP A 263 -10.17 5.10 17.30
C TRP A 263 -9.57 5.22 18.70
N ASP A 264 -9.85 4.27 19.60
CA ASP A 264 -9.33 4.28 20.96
C ASP A 264 -7.80 4.10 21.00
N ALA A 265 -7.27 3.30 20.08
CA ALA A 265 -5.82 3.12 19.94
C ALA A 265 -5.17 4.41 19.43
N TRP A 266 -5.81 5.09 18.46
CA TRP A 266 -5.39 6.40 17.99
C TRP A 266 -5.45 7.44 19.11
N GLN A 267 -6.57 7.60 19.79
CA GLN A 267 -6.75 8.60 20.85
C GLN A 267 -5.74 8.44 22.01
N SER A 268 -5.42 7.19 22.36
CA SER A 268 -4.45 6.88 23.43
C SER A 268 -2.98 6.97 22.99
N GLY A 269 -2.68 7.22 21.70
CA GLY A 269 -1.32 7.24 21.16
C GLY A 269 -0.68 5.86 20.98
N ARG A 270 -1.46 4.78 21.10
CA ARG A 270 -1.00 3.41 20.80
C ARG A 270 -0.90 3.13 19.31
N LEU A 271 -1.60 3.90 18.50
CA LEU A 271 -1.59 3.87 17.05
C LEU A 271 -1.10 5.21 16.50
N GLY A 272 -0.26 5.18 15.46
CA GLY A 272 0.27 6.34 14.81
C GLY A 272 1.27 7.13 15.67
N ARG A 273 1.65 8.32 15.20
CA ARG A 273 2.63 9.18 15.86
C ARG A 273 2.18 9.55 17.28
N GLU A 274 3.11 9.49 18.21
CA GLU A 274 2.89 9.90 19.61
C GLU A 274 2.57 11.41 19.71
N LYS A 275 1.86 11.77 20.81
CA LYS A 275 1.48 13.16 21.10
C LYS A 275 2.68 14.04 21.45
#